data_ba82dc6597052c976c8f27e3574af471
#
_entry.id   ba82dc6597052c976c8f27e3574af471
#
_cell.length_a   1.000
_cell.length_b   1.000
_cell.length_c   1.000
_cell.angle_alpha   90.00
_cell.angle_beta   90.00
_cell.angle_gamma   90.00
#
_symmetry.space_group_name_H-M   'P 1'
#
loop_
_entity.id
_entity.type
_entity.pdbx_description
1 polymer ?
#
loop_
_entity_poly.entity_id
_entity_poly.type
_entity_poly.pdbx_seq_one_letter_code
_entity_poly.pdbx_strand_id
1 'polypeptide(L)'
;MPEKYINFTPPLSLRSGHLQSLLGSSGLRRRAVLKRAVALQEAAEVWTLDGGDGIRLQGYYSKHAEGGRGLVVLLHGWEGNVNSNYMLGTGARLYGAGFDVFRLNFRDHGDTHHLNPGLFHSCRLGEVVHALSDLQDRLGASRWGLAGYSLGGNFSLRVGLKAGEAGLDIGRIVAICPVIDPAKAMDSMESGLKFYEWYFERKWSRSLRAKAICFPELYGQETWHEIRGLRARTHYLATKHGYAGAEEYFDGYSIARGRLENLSV
;
A
#
# COMPACT_ATOMS: atom_id res chain seq x y z
N MET A 1 -8.20 -6.51 27.27
CA MET A 1 -6.93 -7.23 27.49
C MET A 1 -5.87 -6.20 27.79
N PRO A 2 -4.95 -6.40 28.77
CA PRO A 2 -3.89 -5.42 29.02
C PRO A 2 -3.01 -5.32 27.77
N GLU A 3 -2.75 -4.07 27.34
CA GLU A 3 -1.85 -3.78 26.23
C GLU A 3 -0.47 -4.35 26.53
N LYS A 4 -0.08 -5.41 25.84
CA LYS A 4 1.28 -5.92 25.90
C LYS A 4 2.16 -5.06 24.99
N TYR A 5 2.71 -3.98 25.53
CA TYR A 5 3.80 -3.27 24.87
C TYR A 5 5.00 -4.20 24.73
N ILE A 6 5.38 -4.51 23.51
CA ILE A 6 6.65 -5.20 23.27
C ILE A 6 7.74 -4.14 23.35
N ASN A 7 8.50 -4.13 24.43
CA ASN A 7 9.69 -3.29 24.56
C ASN A 7 10.76 -3.79 23.58
N PHE A 8 10.80 -3.17 22.40
CA PHE A 8 11.86 -3.44 21.41
C PHE A 8 12.94 -2.37 21.51
N THR A 9 14.16 -2.81 21.82
CA THR A 9 15.35 -1.95 21.82
C THR A 9 16.25 -2.37 20.66
N PRO A 10 16.42 -1.52 19.64
CA PRO A 10 17.33 -1.85 18.55
C PRO A 10 18.78 -1.92 19.03
N PRO A 11 19.61 -2.81 18.44
CA PRO A 11 21.06 -2.80 18.69
C PRO A 11 21.65 -1.40 18.48
N LEU A 12 22.74 -1.08 19.20
CA LEU A 12 23.39 0.24 19.13
C LEU A 12 23.68 0.69 17.68
N SER A 13 24.14 -0.24 16.84
CA SER A 13 24.42 -0.01 15.42
C SER A 13 23.19 0.29 14.56
N LEU A 14 21.98 -0.02 15.06
CA LEU A 14 20.71 0.16 14.32
C LEU A 14 19.74 1.13 15.03
N ARG A 15 20.23 1.99 15.94
CA ARG A 15 19.37 2.99 16.60
C ARG A 15 18.92 4.12 15.70
N SER A 16 19.68 4.42 14.63
CA SER A 16 19.28 5.44 13.65
C SER A 16 18.12 4.96 12.79
N GLY A 17 16.98 5.65 12.81
CA GLY A 17 15.83 5.37 11.95
C GLY A 17 16.17 5.44 10.45
N HIS A 18 17.05 6.37 10.05
CA HIS A 18 17.53 6.48 8.67
C HIS A 18 18.32 5.23 8.25
N LEU A 19 19.21 4.75 9.11
CA LEU A 19 19.98 3.53 8.83
C LEU A 19 19.07 2.30 8.73
N GLN A 20 18.07 2.19 9.61
CA GLN A 20 17.07 1.11 9.53
C GLN A 20 16.29 1.15 8.22
N SER A 21 15.87 2.34 7.77
CA SER A 21 15.14 2.54 6.51
C SER A 21 15.98 2.15 5.30
N LEU A 22 17.25 2.58 5.26
CA LEU A 22 18.18 2.25 4.18
C LEU A 22 18.49 0.75 4.13
N LEU A 23 18.82 0.16 5.28
CA LEU A 23 19.11 -1.29 5.37
C LEU A 23 17.86 -2.14 5.09
N GLY A 24 16.68 -1.70 5.51
CA GLY A 24 15.41 -2.36 5.23
C GLY A 24 15.14 -2.51 3.73
N SER A 25 15.62 -1.56 2.92
CA SER A 25 15.50 -1.55 1.45
C SER A 25 16.73 -2.07 0.71
N SER A 26 17.78 -2.50 1.43
CA SER A 26 19.06 -2.91 0.85
C SER A 26 19.00 -4.24 0.08
N GLY A 27 19.93 -4.42 -0.87
CA GLY A 27 20.09 -5.67 -1.61
C GLY A 27 20.41 -6.88 -0.73
N LEU A 28 21.16 -6.69 0.38
CA LEU A 28 21.44 -7.74 1.36
C LEU A 28 20.13 -8.18 2.05
N ARG A 29 19.32 -7.23 2.48
CA ARG A 29 18.00 -7.53 3.04
C ARG A 29 17.12 -8.23 2.02
N ARG A 30 17.15 -7.79 0.76
CA ARG A 30 16.41 -8.42 -0.34
C ARG A 30 16.72 -9.90 -0.49
N ARG A 31 18.00 -10.26 -0.51
CA ARG A 31 18.44 -11.67 -0.63
C ARG A 31 17.94 -12.53 0.55
N ALA A 32 18.05 -12.02 1.76
CA ALA A 32 17.57 -12.72 2.96
C ALA A 32 16.04 -12.89 2.97
N VAL A 33 15.29 -11.89 2.51
CA VAL A 33 13.83 -11.93 2.40
C VAL A 33 13.41 -12.93 1.32
N LEU A 34 14.00 -12.88 0.13
CA LEU A 34 13.69 -13.81 -0.94
C LEU A 34 13.89 -15.27 -0.54
N LYS A 35 15.01 -15.57 0.14
CA LYS A 35 15.27 -16.92 0.67
C LYS A 35 14.18 -17.42 1.65
N ARG A 36 13.61 -16.52 2.45
CA ARG A 36 12.52 -16.86 3.39
C ARG A 36 11.15 -16.92 2.73
N ALA A 37 10.98 -16.22 1.61
CA ALA A 37 9.70 -16.09 0.92
C ALA A 37 9.50 -17.13 -0.20
N VAL A 38 10.38 -18.12 -0.33
CA VAL A 38 10.30 -19.14 -1.41
C VAL A 38 8.92 -19.83 -1.37
N ALA A 39 8.55 -20.45 -0.27
CA ALA A 39 7.27 -21.16 -0.15
C ALA A 39 6.04 -20.25 -0.38
N LEU A 40 6.07 -19.00 0.13
CA LEU A 40 5.03 -18.00 -0.14
C LEU A 40 4.91 -17.69 -1.63
N GLN A 41 6.04 -17.58 -2.33
CA GLN A 41 6.07 -17.22 -3.76
C GLN A 41 5.72 -18.40 -4.65
N GLU A 42 6.13 -19.61 -4.32
CA GLU A 42 5.77 -20.84 -5.03
C GLU A 42 4.26 -21.16 -4.93
N ALA A 43 3.65 -20.83 -3.78
CA ALA A 43 2.20 -20.97 -3.59
C ALA A 43 1.39 -19.79 -4.15
N ALA A 44 2.05 -18.78 -4.75
CA ALA A 44 1.37 -17.57 -5.17
C ALA A 44 0.70 -17.71 -6.54
N GLU A 45 -0.61 -17.52 -6.56
CA GLU A 45 -1.42 -17.36 -7.76
C GLU A 45 -1.69 -15.88 -8.01
N VAL A 46 -1.65 -15.45 -9.27
CA VAL A 46 -2.01 -14.09 -9.68
C VAL A 46 -3.51 -14.00 -9.85
N TRP A 47 -4.12 -13.10 -9.10
CA TRP A 47 -5.55 -12.82 -9.16
C TRP A 47 -5.80 -11.39 -9.62
N THR A 48 -6.80 -11.22 -10.47
CA THR A 48 -7.36 -9.91 -10.82
C THR A 48 -8.72 -9.80 -10.13
N LEU A 49 -8.86 -8.77 -9.30
CA LEU A 49 -10.04 -8.47 -8.52
C LEU A 49 -10.85 -7.35 -9.19
N ASP A 50 -12.16 -7.40 -9.02
CA ASP A 50 -13.07 -6.32 -9.41
C ASP A 50 -12.97 -5.15 -8.41
N GLY A 51 -12.53 -3.99 -8.87
CA GLY A 51 -12.47 -2.76 -8.09
C GLY A 51 -13.72 -1.87 -8.21
N GLY A 52 -14.81 -2.39 -8.82
CA GLY A 52 -16.00 -1.61 -9.16
C GLY A 52 -15.81 -0.75 -10.41
N ASP A 53 -16.89 -0.37 -11.07
CA ASP A 53 -16.91 0.52 -12.25
C ASP A 53 -15.92 0.11 -13.37
N GLY A 54 -15.71 -1.20 -13.57
CA GLY A 54 -14.77 -1.75 -14.55
C GLY A 54 -13.30 -1.65 -14.15
N ILE A 55 -13.01 -1.21 -12.95
CA ILE A 55 -11.66 -1.14 -12.39
C ILE A 55 -11.16 -2.55 -12.05
N ARG A 56 -9.87 -2.79 -12.33
CA ARG A 56 -9.22 -4.06 -12.04
C ARG A 56 -7.99 -3.85 -11.17
N LEU A 57 -7.93 -4.53 -10.03
CA LEU A 57 -6.75 -4.57 -9.17
C LEU A 57 -6.14 -5.96 -9.17
N GLN A 58 -4.81 -6.04 -9.26
CA GLN A 58 -4.10 -7.31 -9.27
C GLN A 58 -3.49 -7.59 -7.90
N GLY A 59 -3.58 -8.84 -7.46
CA GLY A 59 -2.93 -9.31 -6.25
C GLY A 59 -2.37 -10.71 -6.41
N TYR A 60 -1.71 -11.17 -5.36
CA TYR A 60 -1.07 -12.49 -5.29
C TYR A 60 -1.62 -13.25 -4.09
N TYR A 61 -2.36 -14.30 -4.34
CA TYR A 61 -2.92 -15.19 -3.34
C TYR A 61 -1.99 -16.38 -3.11
N SER A 62 -1.55 -16.55 -1.88
CA SER A 62 -0.77 -17.72 -1.45
C SER A 62 -1.60 -18.51 -0.46
N LYS A 63 -2.23 -19.60 -0.94
CA LYS A 63 -3.04 -20.50 -0.14
C LYS A 63 -2.14 -21.46 0.63
N HIS A 64 -2.39 -21.65 1.92
CA HIS A 64 -1.64 -22.63 2.72
C HIS A 64 -2.11 -24.06 2.43
N ALA A 65 -1.15 -24.96 2.21
CA ALA A 65 -1.44 -26.31 1.73
C ALA A 65 -2.28 -27.17 2.71
N GLU A 66 -2.07 -26.98 4.02
CA GLU A 66 -2.73 -27.78 5.06
C GLU A 66 -4.06 -27.19 5.58
N GLY A 67 -4.60 -26.20 4.87
CA GLY A 67 -5.75 -25.43 5.36
C GLY A 67 -5.31 -24.30 6.29
N GLY A 68 -5.65 -23.06 5.91
CA GLY A 68 -5.16 -21.87 6.59
C GLY A 68 -5.81 -21.62 7.95
N ARG A 69 -5.07 -20.94 8.83
CA ARG A 69 -5.58 -20.37 10.09
C ARG A 69 -6.48 -19.15 9.85
N GLY A 70 -6.80 -18.87 8.61
CA GLY A 70 -7.53 -17.70 8.13
C GLY A 70 -6.72 -16.91 7.12
N LEU A 71 -7.36 -15.90 6.53
CA LEU A 71 -6.77 -15.03 5.52
C LEU A 71 -6.16 -13.77 6.16
N VAL A 72 -4.98 -13.36 5.69
CA VAL A 72 -4.42 -12.03 5.95
C VAL A 72 -4.13 -11.32 4.63
N VAL A 73 -4.73 -10.15 4.45
CA VAL A 73 -4.48 -9.27 3.30
C VAL A 73 -3.41 -8.25 3.66
N LEU A 74 -2.46 -8.04 2.76
CA LEU A 74 -1.36 -7.08 2.91
C LEU A 74 -1.46 -5.96 1.89
N LEU A 75 -1.39 -4.71 2.35
CA LEU A 75 -1.36 -3.49 1.53
C LEU A 75 0.01 -2.80 1.63
N HIS A 76 0.60 -2.52 0.46
CA HIS A 76 1.92 -1.88 0.40
C HIS A 76 1.87 -0.35 0.57
N GLY A 77 3.02 0.27 0.83
CA GLY A 77 3.17 1.73 0.86
C GLY A 77 3.28 2.34 -0.54
N TRP A 78 3.23 3.68 -0.59
CA TRP A 78 3.36 4.44 -1.83
C TRP A 78 4.62 4.05 -2.60
N GLU A 79 4.49 3.89 -3.93
CA GLU A 79 5.54 3.41 -4.83
C GLU A 79 6.16 2.05 -4.41
N GLY A 80 5.47 1.30 -3.57
CA GLY A 80 5.74 -0.10 -3.29
C GLY A 80 4.99 -1.04 -4.25
N ASN A 81 5.05 -2.34 -3.97
CA ASN A 81 4.26 -3.37 -4.64
C ASN A 81 4.27 -4.67 -3.82
N VAL A 82 3.55 -5.67 -4.27
CA VAL A 82 3.44 -7.01 -3.66
C VAL A 82 4.80 -7.70 -3.43
N ASN A 83 5.85 -7.30 -4.16
CA ASN A 83 7.21 -7.86 -4.06
C ASN A 83 8.18 -6.98 -3.27
N SER A 84 7.71 -5.91 -2.63
CA SER A 84 8.54 -5.10 -1.70
C SER A 84 9.06 -5.96 -0.56
N ASN A 85 10.27 -5.67 -0.05
CA ASN A 85 10.93 -6.49 0.97
C ASN A 85 10.06 -6.70 2.21
N TYR A 86 9.36 -5.66 2.67
CA TYR A 86 8.47 -5.75 3.83
C TYR A 86 7.22 -6.58 3.54
N MET A 87 6.66 -6.50 2.32
CA MET A 87 5.51 -7.31 1.90
C MET A 87 5.86 -8.80 1.87
N LEU A 88 6.98 -9.13 1.20
CA LEU A 88 7.46 -10.51 1.15
C LEU A 88 7.86 -11.04 2.53
N GLY A 89 8.55 -10.22 3.34
CA GLY A 89 9.01 -10.64 4.67
C GLY A 89 7.86 -10.91 5.63
N THR A 90 6.85 -10.05 5.65
CA THR A 90 5.64 -10.25 6.46
C THR A 90 4.79 -11.39 5.91
N GLY A 91 4.58 -11.42 4.59
CA GLY A 91 3.84 -12.51 3.95
C GLY A 91 4.47 -13.88 4.25
N ALA A 92 5.78 -14.01 4.11
CA ALA A 92 6.50 -15.25 4.42
C ALA A 92 6.36 -15.67 5.89
N ARG A 93 6.36 -14.70 6.82
CA ARG A 93 6.16 -14.98 8.25
C ARG A 93 4.75 -15.45 8.55
N LEU A 94 3.74 -14.81 7.97
CA LEU A 94 2.33 -15.19 8.12
C LEU A 94 2.05 -16.55 7.47
N TYR A 95 2.53 -16.76 6.24
CA TYR A 95 2.42 -18.03 5.54
C TYR A 95 3.06 -19.18 6.33
N GLY A 96 4.29 -18.99 6.81
CA GLY A 96 4.96 -19.96 7.68
C GLY A 96 4.30 -20.15 9.06
N ALA A 97 3.38 -19.28 9.46
CA ALA A 97 2.55 -19.43 10.65
C ALA A 97 1.19 -20.09 10.35
N GLY A 98 0.94 -20.51 9.10
CA GLY A 98 -0.26 -21.23 8.68
C GLY A 98 -1.40 -20.36 8.18
N PHE A 99 -1.16 -19.08 7.85
CA PHE A 99 -2.19 -18.22 7.27
C PHE A 99 -2.14 -18.26 5.75
N ASP A 100 -3.30 -18.17 5.12
CA ASP A 100 -3.41 -17.73 3.74
C ASP A 100 -3.03 -16.28 3.62
N VAL A 101 -2.29 -15.90 2.58
CA VAL A 101 -1.80 -14.52 2.42
C VAL A 101 -2.22 -13.99 1.06
N PHE A 102 -2.92 -12.85 1.06
CA PHE A 102 -3.18 -12.09 -0.15
C PHE A 102 -2.37 -10.79 -0.13
N ARG A 103 -1.60 -10.51 -1.16
CA ARG A 103 -0.83 -9.28 -1.32
C ARG A 103 -1.42 -8.49 -2.48
N LEU A 104 -2.02 -7.33 -2.20
CA LEU A 104 -2.68 -6.49 -3.21
C LEU A 104 -1.72 -5.44 -3.76
N ASN A 105 -1.69 -5.26 -5.08
CA ASN A 105 -1.17 -4.06 -5.73
C ASN A 105 -2.27 -3.01 -5.81
N PHE A 106 -1.99 -1.79 -5.35
CA PHE A 106 -2.79 -0.65 -5.73
C PHE A 106 -2.68 -0.38 -7.24
N ARG A 107 -3.64 0.33 -7.79
CA ARG A 107 -3.60 0.81 -9.18
C ARG A 107 -2.21 1.40 -9.50
N ASP A 108 -1.70 1.16 -10.70
CA ASP A 108 -0.41 1.68 -11.19
C ASP A 108 0.82 1.29 -10.36
N HIS A 109 0.73 0.27 -9.50
CA HIS A 109 1.86 -0.24 -8.74
C HIS A 109 2.23 -1.66 -9.18
N GLY A 110 3.51 -2.00 -9.11
CA GLY A 110 4.03 -3.20 -9.76
C GLY A 110 3.94 -3.05 -11.28
N ASP A 111 3.54 -4.10 -11.98
CA ASP A 111 3.42 -4.12 -13.45
C ASP A 111 1.95 -3.97 -13.90
N THR A 112 1.13 -3.20 -13.18
CA THR A 112 -0.33 -3.13 -13.38
C THR A 112 -0.82 -1.86 -14.08
N HIS A 113 0.08 -1.01 -14.60
CA HIS A 113 -0.26 0.26 -15.24
C HIS A 113 -1.21 0.13 -16.43
N HIS A 114 -1.19 -1.01 -17.11
CA HIS A 114 -2.03 -1.31 -18.26
C HIS A 114 -3.48 -1.71 -17.91
N LEU A 115 -3.77 -2.03 -16.66
CA LEU A 115 -5.08 -2.56 -16.28
C LEU A 115 -6.19 -1.52 -16.27
N ASN A 116 -5.86 -0.26 -16.01
CA ASN A 116 -6.85 0.80 -15.86
C ASN A 116 -6.36 2.09 -16.52
N PRO A 117 -7.18 2.84 -17.27
CA PRO A 117 -6.73 4.08 -17.91
C PRO A 117 -6.43 5.21 -16.92
N GLY A 118 -7.23 5.39 -15.87
CA GLY A 118 -7.03 6.46 -14.88
C GLY A 118 -5.80 6.27 -14.01
N LEU A 119 -5.19 7.37 -13.54
CA LEU A 119 -4.04 7.35 -12.64
C LEU A 119 -4.42 6.95 -11.21
N PHE A 120 -3.47 6.34 -10.51
CA PHE A 120 -3.57 6.16 -9.06
C PHE A 120 -3.55 7.49 -8.33
N HIS A 121 -4.38 7.60 -7.31
CA HIS A 121 -4.28 8.62 -6.26
C HIS A 121 -4.83 8.08 -4.92
N SER A 122 -4.33 8.63 -3.80
CA SER A 122 -4.58 8.10 -2.46
C SER A 122 -6.04 8.20 -1.99
N CYS A 123 -6.87 8.99 -2.68
CA CYS A 123 -8.31 9.10 -2.38
C CYS A 123 -9.16 7.99 -3.05
N ARG A 124 -8.56 7.09 -3.85
CA ARG A 124 -9.27 5.97 -4.49
C ARG A 124 -9.54 4.82 -3.52
N LEU A 125 -10.24 5.12 -2.42
CA LEU A 125 -10.59 4.12 -1.41
C LEU A 125 -11.61 3.10 -1.94
N GLY A 126 -12.60 3.57 -2.70
CA GLY A 126 -13.70 2.74 -3.20
C GLY A 126 -13.21 1.52 -3.98
N GLU A 127 -12.24 1.69 -4.88
CA GLU A 127 -11.71 0.57 -5.66
C GLU A 127 -11.03 -0.51 -4.81
N VAL A 128 -10.39 -0.10 -3.70
CA VAL A 128 -9.78 -1.05 -2.75
C VAL A 128 -10.85 -1.78 -1.94
N VAL A 129 -11.89 -1.07 -1.49
CA VAL A 129 -13.03 -1.66 -0.77
C VAL A 129 -13.74 -2.69 -1.65
N HIS A 130 -14.07 -2.35 -2.89
CA HIS A 130 -14.69 -3.28 -3.85
C HIS A 130 -13.82 -4.50 -4.13
N ALA A 131 -12.52 -4.31 -4.35
CA ALA A 131 -11.61 -5.43 -4.58
C ALA A 131 -11.49 -6.36 -3.36
N LEU A 132 -11.56 -5.82 -2.15
CA LEU A 132 -11.55 -6.62 -0.93
C LEU A 132 -12.88 -7.35 -0.71
N SER A 133 -14.01 -6.77 -1.14
CA SER A 133 -15.31 -7.45 -1.15
C SER A 133 -15.30 -8.62 -2.14
N ASP A 134 -14.86 -8.39 -3.38
CA ASP A 134 -14.71 -9.45 -4.39
C ASP A 134 -13.79 -10.60 -3.90
N LEU A 135 -12.68 -10.25 -3.24
CA LEU A 135 -11.78 -11.23 -2.64
C LEU A 135 -12.46 -12.05 -1.53
N GLN A 136 -13.16 -11.36 -0.61
CA GLN A 136 -13.89 -12.01 0.48
C GLN A 136 -14.93 -12.99 -0.07
N ASP A 137 -15.72 -12.57 -1.04
CA ASP A 137 -16.79 -13.37 -1.64
C ASP A 137 -16.24 -14.61 -2.36
N ARG A 138 -15.19 -14.47 -3.16
CA ARG A 138 -14.54 -15.58 -3.87
C ARG A 138 -13.93 -16.62 -2.96
N LEU A 139 -13.42 -16.20 -1.80
CA LEU A 139 -12.78 -17.10 -0.83
C LEU A 139 -13.75 -17.61 0.24
N GLY A 140 -14.95 -17.03 0.37
CA GLY A 140 -15.85 -17.27 1.51
C GLY A 140 -15.16 -16.91 2.83
N ALA A 141 -14.29 -15.88 2.80
CA ALA A 141 -13.45 -15.54 3.94
C ALA A 141 -14.24 -14.83 5.04
N SER A 142 -14.07 -15.26 6.29
CA SER A 142 -14.68 -14.64 7.46
C SER A 142 -13.62 -14.26 8.49
N ARG A 143 -13.84 -13.16 9.21
CA ARG A 143 -12.97 -12.65 10.27
C ARG A 143 -11.47 -12.57 9.88
N TRP A 144 -11.24 -12.15 8.64
CA TRP A 144 -9.89 -12.08 8.09
C TRP A 144 -9.10 -10.87 8.61
N GLY A 145 -7.78 -10.92 8.48
CA GLY A 145 -6.88 -9.86 8.91
C GLY A 145 -6.50 -8.93 7.77
N LEU A 146 -6.37 -7.62 8.07
CA LEU A 146 -5.87 -6.62 7.13
C LEU A 146 -4.63 -5.95 7.72
N ALA A 147 -3.51 -5.94 6.99
CA ALA A 147 -2.32 -5.24 7.43
C ALA A 147 -1.75 -4.36 6.32
N GLY A 148 -1.34 -3.14 6.67
CA GLY A 148 -0.81 -2.19 5.69
C GLY A 148 0.37 -1.39 6.20
N TYR A 149 1.23 -0.99 5.26
CA TYR A 149 2.45 -0.22 5.52
C TYR A 149 2.33 1.20 4.99
N SER A 150 2.68 2.21 5.80
CA SER A 150 2.71 3.60 5.38
C SER A 150 1.36 4.01 4.76
N LEU A 151 1.32 4.35 3.46
CA LEU A 151 0.08 4.62 2.73
C LEU A 151 -0.88 3.43 2.77
N GLY A 152 -0.39 2.19 2.65
CA GLY A 152 -1.21 0.98 2.82
C GLY A 152 -1.81 0.85 4.22
N GLY A 153 -1.10 1.32 5.25
CA GLY A 153 -1.63 1.43 6.61
C GLY A 153 -2.75 2.46 6.74
N ASN A 154 -2.62 3.60 6.06
CA ASN A 154 -3.69 4.59 5.93
C ASN A 154 -4.92 3.98 5.23
N PHE A 155 -4.72 3.32 4.09
CA PHE A 155 -5.79 2.60 3.39
C PHE A 155 -6.45 1.55 4.29
N SER A 156 -5.69 0.75 5.02
CA SER A 156 -6.22 -0.29 5.91
C SER A 156 -7.18 0.28 6.96
N LEU A 157 -6.81 1.39 7.60
CA LEU A 157 -7.65 2.06 8.60
C LEU A 157 -8.91 2.66 7.97
N ARG A 158 -8.79 3.27 6.78
CA ARG A 158 -9.93 3.82 6.05
C ARG A 158 -10.87 2.74 5.51
N VAL A 159 -10.33 1.59 5.08
CA VAL A 159 -11.13 0.40 4.75
C VAL A 159 -11.89 -0.07 5.98
N GLY A 160 -11.25 -0.10 7.16
CA GLY A 160 -11.92 -0.45 8.41
C GLY A 160 -13.11 0.45 8.75
N LEU A 161 -13.00 1.76 8.50
CA LEU A 161 -14.12 2.70 8.66
C LEU A 161 -15.30 2.40 7.72
N LYS A 162 -15.03 1.78 6.56
CA LYS A 162 -16.04 1.41 5.57
C LYS A 162 -16.48 -0.07 5.68
N ALA A 163 -15.84 -0.85 6.55
CA ALA A 163 -16.04 -2.29 6.60
C ALA A 163 -17.50 -2.68 6.85
N GLY A 164 -18.18 -2.04 7.82
CA GLY A 164 -19.60 -2.32 8.11
C GLY A 164 -20.53 -1.99 6.94
N GLU A 165 -20.33 -0.84 6.30
CA GLU A 165 -21.11 -0.40 5.13
C GLU A 165 -20.90 -1.32 3.92
N ALA A 166 -19.67 -1.80 3.74
CA ALA A 166 -19.28 -2.66 2.63
C ALA A 166 -19.46 -4.18 2.90
N GLY A 167 -19.94 -4.57 4.08
CA GLY A 167 -20.11 -5.97 4.45
C GLY A 167 -18.79 -6.76 4.58
N LEU A 168 -17.67 -6.05 4.83
CA LEU A 168 -16.37 -6.70 5.02
C LEU A 168 -16.24 -7.25 6.45
N ASP A 169 -16.04 -8.56 6.57
CA ASP A 169 -15.85 -9.23 7.87
C ASP A 169 -14.37 -9.22 8.30
N ILE A 170 -13.86 -8.03 8.58
CA ILE A 170 -12.48 -7.82 9.02
C ILE A 170 -12.40 -8.03 10.53
N GLY A 171 -11.66 -9.06 10.95
CA GLY A 171 -11.48 -9.37 12.37
C GLY A 171 -10.40 -8.55 13.07
N ARG A 172 -9.39 -8.06 12.34
CA ARG A 172 -8.29 -7.23 12.86
C ARG A 172 -7.64 -6.38 11.77
N ILE A 173 -7.24 -5.17 12.16
CA ILE A 173 -6.43 -4.28 11.31
C ILE A 173 -5.11 -3.98 12.01
N VAL A 174 -4.01 -4.06 11.24
CA VAL A 174 -2.66 -3.68 11.69
C VAL A 174 -2.10 -2.64 10.72
N ALA A 175 -2.01 -1.40 11.17
CA ALA A 175 -1.42 -0.32 10.39
C ALA A 175 0.03 -0.07 10.89
N ILE A 176 1.00 -0.31 10.01
CA ILE A 176 2.43 -0.18 10.34
C ILE A 176 2.91 1.16 9.78
N CYS A 177 3.35 2.06 10.69
CA CYS A 177 3.75 3.44 10.38
C CYS A 177 2.80 4.14 9.37
N PRO A 178 1.48 4.17 9.62
CA PRO A 178 0.51 4.71 8.68
C PRO A 178 0.71 6.21 8.46
N VAL A 179 0.37 6.69 7.27
CA VAL A 179 0.30 8.13 6.98
C VAL A 179 -0.95 8.69 7.67
N ILE A 180 -0.78 9.33 8.82
CA ILE A 180 -1.88 9.91 9.62
C ILE A 180 -2.32 11.25 9.01
N ASP A 181 -1.36 12.16 8.82
CA ASP A 181 -1.55 13.50 8.24
C ASP A 181 -0.67 13.60 7.00
N PRO A 182 -1.26 13.52 5.80
CA PRO A 182 -0.50 13.54 4.55
C PRO A 182 0.26 14.84 4.31
N ALA A 183 -0.30 15.99 4.70
CA ALA A 183 0.36 17.28 4.54
C ALA A 183 1.64 17.34 5.38
N LYS A 184 1.57 16.94 6.65
CA LYS A 184 2.75 16.85 7.53
C LYS A 184 3.76 15.80 7.07
N ALA A 185 3.30 14.69 6.50
CA ALA A 185 4.18 13.69 5.92
C ALA A 185 4.95 14.26 4.72
N MET A 186 4.29 15.07 3.87
CA MET A 186 4.93 15.79 2.77
C MET A 186 5.94 16.81 3.28
N ASP A 187 5.57 17.63 4.28
CA ASP A 187 6.50 18.59 4.93
C ASP A 187 7.77 17.89 5.44
N SER A 188 7.59 16.72 6.08
CA SER A 188 8.72 15.94 6.61
C SER A 188 9.61 15.37 5.51
N MET A 189 9.05 15.01 4.34
CA MET A 189 9.84 14.56 3.20
C MET A 189 10.63 15.69 2.55
N GLU A 190 10.01 16.88 2.43
CA GLU A 190 10.64 18.07 1.81
C GLU A 190 11.73 18.71 2.71
N SER A 191 11.49 18.75 4.03
CA SER A 191 12.43 19.30 5.01
C SER A 191 13.50 18.32 5.47
N GLY A 192 13.31 17.03 5.22
CA GLY A 192 14.20 15.95 5.65
C GLY A 192 15.41 15.74 4.75
N LEU A 193 15.99 14.55 4.84
CA LEU A 193 17.11 14.18 3.98
C LEU A 193 16.68 14.17 2.51
N LYS A 194 17.31 14.96 1.67
CA LYS A 194 17.01 15.07 0.23
C LYS A 194 17.05 13.75 -0.55
N PHE A 195 17.71 12.74 0.02
CA PHE A 195 17.70 11.38 -0.50
C PHE A 195 16.29 10.79 -0.58
N TYR A 196 15.41 11.04 0.42
CA TYR A 196 14.03 10.52 0.41
C TYR A 196 13.20 11.18 -0.68
N GLU A 197 13.27 12.49 -0.79
CA GLU A 197 12.59 13.25 -1.85
C GLU A 197 13.02 12.74 -3.24
N TRP A 198 14.32 12.69 -3.50
CA TRP A 198 14.87 12.16 -4.74
C TRP A 198 14.44 10.73 -5.04
N TYR A 199 14.44 9.86 -4.03
CA TYR A 199 14.03 8.46 -4.16
C TYR A 199 12.57 8.33 -4.61
N PHE A 200 11.65 9.07 -3.97
CA PHE A 200 10.24 9.04 -4.31
C PHE A 200 9.96 9.74 -5.65
N GLU A 201 10.59 10.86 -5.95
CA GLU A 201 10.47 11.51 -7.26
C GLU A 201 10.89 10.58 -8.39
N ARG A 202 12.02 9.87 -8.23
CA ARG A 202 12.52 8.93 -9.22
C ARG A 202 11.55 7.76 -9.45
N LYS A 203 10.99 7.20 -8.37
CA LYS A 203 10.03 6.09 -8.46
C LYS A 203 8.74 6.55 -9.12
N TRP A 204 8.19 7.63 -8.64
CA TRP A 204 6.95 8.19 -9.18
C TRP A 204 7.09 8.60 -10.65
N SER A 205 8.19 9.24 -11.03
CA SER A 205 8.47 9.54 -12.44
C SER A 205 8.52 8.29 -13.31
N ARG A 206 9.05 7.18 -12.79
CA ARG A 206 9.05 5.90 -13.50
C ARG A 206 7.64 5.36 -13.67
N SER A 207 6.83 5.39 -12.62
CA SER A 207 5.43 4.96 -12.65
C SER A 207 4.61 5.77 -13.65
N LEU A 208 4.73 7.10 -13.62
CA LEU A 208 4.03 7.99 -14.56
C LEU A 208 4.46 7.75 -16.02
N ARG A 209 5.76 7.51 -16.28
CA ARG A 209 6.24 7.14 -17.62
C ARG A 209 5.68 5.81 -18.08
N ALA A 210 5.65 4.80 -17.20
CA ALA A 210 5.04 3.51 -17.54
C ALA A 210 3.57 3.67 -17.91
N LYS A 211 2.86 4.54 -17.19
CA LYS A 211 1.46 4.87 -17.48
C LYS A 211 1.30 5.53 -18.85
N ALA A 212 2.13 6.52 -19.17
CA ALA A 212 2.11 7.21 -20.48
C ALA A 212 2.41 6.26 -21.66
N ILE A 213 3.25 5.26 -21.44
CA ILE A 213 3.52 4.19 -22.44
C ILE A 213 2.29 3.31 -22.65
N CYS A 214 1.56 2.97 -21.56
CA CYS A 214 0.35 2.13 -21.65
C CYS A 214 -0.84 2.86 -22.28
N PHE A 215 -0.94 4.19 -22.09
CA PHE A 215 -2.06 5.02 -22.54
C PHE A 215 -1.53 6.32 -23.18
N PRO A 216 -0.84 6.24 -24.33
CA PRO A 216 -0.22 7.40 -24.97
C PRO A 216 -1.23 8.44 -25.43
N GLU A 217 -2.45 8.05 -25.77
CA GLU A 217 -3.56 8.93 -26.14
C GLU A 217 -4.03 9.83 -25.00
N LEU A 218 -3.89 9.37 -23.75
CA LEU A 218 -4.29 10.13 -22.55
C LEU A 218 -3.12 10.92 -21.94
N TYR A 219 -1.90 10.38 -22.01
CA TYR A 219 -0.77 10.87 -21.22
C TYR A 219 0.48 11.16 -22.04
N GLY A 220 0.48 10.91 -23.36
CA GLY A 220 1.67 11.08 -24.20
C GLY A 220 2.16 12.54 -24.27
N GLN A 221 1.32 13.52 -24.03
CA GLN A 221 1.66 14.95 -24.03
C GLN A 221 1.80 15.56 -22.63
N GLU A 222 1.70 14.75 -21.59
CA GLU A 222 1.80 15.23 -20.22
C GLU A 222 3.23 15.63 -19.83
N THR A 223 3.37 16.77 -19.20
CA THR A 223 4.64 17.36 -18.82
C THR A 223 5.00 17.18 -17.34
N TRP A 224 4.34 16.25 -16.64
CA TRP A 224 4.61 16.00 -15.21
C TRP A 224 6.08 15.70 -14.88
N HIS A 225 6.87 15.20 -15.85
CA HIS A 225 8.30 14.97 -15.70
C HIS A 225 9.14 16.25 -15.62
N GLU A 226 8.60 17.39 -16.07
CA GLU A 226 9.20 18.72 -15.96
C GLU A 226 8.98 19.36 -14.58
N ILE A 227 7.95 18.89 -13.87
CA ILE A 227 7.58 19.41 -12.55
C ILE A 227 8.52 18.83 -11.51
N ARG A 228 9.33 19.69 -10.88
CA ARG A 228 10.24 19.34 -9.80
C ARG A 228 9.57 19.52 -8.45
N GLY A 229 9.93 18.64 -7.49
CA GLY A 229 9.38 18.62 -6.15
C GLY A 229 8.09 17.80 -6.02
N LEU A 230 8.02 17.02 -4.95
CA LEU A 230 6.89 16.11 -4.71
C LEU A 230 5.57 16.87 -4.54
N ARG A 231 5.57 17.96 -3.78
CA ARG A 231 4.38 18.79 -3.53
C ARG A 231 3.88 19.47 -4.79
N ALA A 232 4.76 20.05 -5.59
CA ALA A 232 4.39 20.72 -6.84
C ALA A 232 3.77 19.73 -7.83
N ARG A 233 4.35 18.54 -7.96
CA ARG A 233 3.79 17.45 -8.79
C ARG A 233 2.48 16.93 -8.22
N THR A 234 2.35 16.80 -6.89
CA THR A 234 1.08 16.44 -6.25
C THR A 234 0.01 17.48 -6.54
N HIS A 235 0.33 18.77 -6.42
CA HIS A 235 -0.61 19.84 -6.73
C HIS A 235 -1.10 19.74 -8.19
N TYR A 236 -0.18 19.60 -9.15
CA TYR A 236 -0.53 19.46 -10.56
C TYR A 236 -1.45 18.27 -10.81
N LEU A 237 -1.12 17.09 -10.29
CA LEU A 237 -1.94 15.89 -10.49
C LEU A 237 -3.26 15.97 -9.73
N ALA A 238 -3.29 16.57 -8.55
CA ALA A 238 -4.51 16.80 -7.78
C ALA A 238 -5.51 17.66 -8.57
N THR A 239 -5.05 18.75 -9.19
CA THR A 239 -5.93 19.61 -10.02
C THR A 239 -6.48 18.88 -11.24
N LYS A 240 -5.70 17.99 -11.86
CA LYS A 240 -6.18 17.12 -12.95
C LYS A 240 -7.26 16.12 -12.48
N HIS A 241 -7.33 15.81 -11.19
CA HIS A 241 -8.33 14.94 -10.59
C HIS A 241 -9.48 15.69 -9.91
N GLY A 242 -9.62 17.01 -10.14
CA GLY A 242 -10.73 17.81 -9.66
C GLY A 242 -10.59 18.38 -8.25
N TYR A 243 -9.41 18.25 -7.64
CA TYR A 243 -9.10 18.93 -6.37
C TYR A 243 -8.63 20.36 -6.63
N ALA A 244 -8.88 21.28 -5.71
CA ALA A 244 -8.37 22.66 -5.82
C ALA A 244 -6.84 22.73 -5.73
N GLY A 245 -6.20 21.69 -5.20
CA GLY A 245 -4.75 21.57 -5.11
C GLY A 245 -4.28 20.48 -4.16
N ALA A 246 -3.00 20.52 -3.80
CA ALA A 246 -2.38 19.49 -2.96
C ALA A 246 -3.02 19.41 -1.55
N GLU A 247 -3.38 20.53 -0.95
CA GLU A 247 -3.91 20.56 0.43
C GLU A 247 -5.29 19.89 0.52
N GLU A 248 -6.21 20.19 -0.40
CA GLU A 248 -7.49 19.53 -0.46
C GLU A 248 -7.34 18.02 -0.74
N TYR A 249 -6.44 17.68 -1.65
CA TYR A 249 -6.09 16.29 -1.92
C TYR A 249 -5.56 15.57 -0.67
N PHE A 250 -4.65 16.20 0.09
CA PHE A 250 -4.12 15.63 1.33
C PHE A 250 -5.21 15.45 2.38
N ASP A 251 -6.11 16.42 2.51
CA ASP A 251 -7.26 16.31 3.42
C ASP A 251 -8.18 15.14 3.02
N GLY A 252 -8.33 14.86 1.74
CA GLY A 252 -9.18 13.79 1.21
C GLY A 252 -8.80 12.38 1.68
N TYR A 253 -7.57 12.15 2.11
CA TYR A 253 -7.14 10.86 2.67
C TYR A 253 -6.46 10.95 4.05
N SER A 254 -6.51 12.11 4.69
CA SER A 254 -6.07 12.27 6.07
C SER A 254 -6.92 11.44 7.03
N ILE A 255 -6.29 10.83 8.02
CA ILE A 255 -6.94 10.11 9.13
C ILE A 255 -6.64 10.77 10.48
N ALA A 256 -6.14 12.01 10.47
CA ALA A 256 -5.92 12.84 11.64
C ALA A 256 -7.24 13.41 12.21
N ARG A 257 -7.13 14.11 13.33
CA ARG A 257 -8.21 14.93 13.91
C ARG A 257 -9.48 14.16 14.23
N GLY A 258 -9.37 13.01 14.88
CA GLY A 258 -10.52 12.20 15.30
C GLY A 258 -11.21 11.40 14.20
N ARG A 259 -10.71 11.42 12.97
CA ARG A 259 -11.35 10.71 11.84
C ARG A 259 -11.40 9.18 11.99
N LEU A 260 -10.73 8.61 12.99
CA LEU A 260 -10.76 7.18 13.33
C LEU A 260 -11.67 6.86 14.53
N GLU A 261 -12.40 7.81 15.08
CA GLU A 261 -13.23 7.59 16.28
C GLU A 261 -14.31 6.51 16.10
N ASN A 262 -14.80 6.34 14.87
CA ASN A 262 -15.79 5.32 14.52
C ASN A 262 -15.18 3.99 14.02
N LEU A 263 -13.88 3.80 14.18
CA LEU A 263 -13.23 2.55 13.79
C LEU A 263 -13.57 1.46 14.81
N SER A 264 -14.35 0.46 14.37
CA SER A 264 -14.91 -0.60 15.23
C SER A 264 -14.22 -1.96 15.09
N VAL A 265 -13.03 -2.02 14.43
CA VAL A 265 -12.33 -3.27 14.09
C VAL A 265 -11.02 -3.41 14.85
#